data_68e931375a524a71c9fe125511aff320
#
_entry.id   68e931375a524a71c9fe125511aff320
#
_cell.length_a   1.000
_cell.length_b   1.000
_cell.length_c   1.000
_cell.angle_alpha   90.00
_cell.angle_beta   90.00
_cell.angle_gamma   90.00
#
_symmetry.space_group_name_H-M   'P 1'
#
loop_
_entity.id
_entity.type
_entity.pdbx_description
1 polymer ?
#
loop_
_entity_poly.entity_id
_entity_poly.type
_entity_poly.pdbx_seq_one_letter_code
_entity_poly.pdbx_strand_id
1 'polypeptide(L)'
;MQKKVLLFTDLGIDDAFAILYTFFRKDIQLVGIVADYGNVSRENVIRNINYLKYIAGREEIPVFLGASVPLTGILIQYFPEVHGKVGLGPIIPPEISYPVYPLNDIYQIIESNLEDLT
;
A
#
# COMPACT_ATOMS: atom_id res chain seq x y z
N MET A 1 11.08 20.81 5.70
CA MET A 1 9.62 20.67 5.67
C MET A 1 9.25 19.29 5.14
N GLN A 2 8.42 18.56 5.85
CA GLN A 2 7.96 17.24 5.39
C GLN A 2 6.85 17.38 4.34
N LYS A 3 6.94 16.59 3.29
CA LYS A 3 5.83 16.40 2.36
C LYS A 3 4.95 15.28 2.87
N LYS A 4 3.66 15.52 2.93
CA LYS A 4 2.67 14.51 3.31
C LYS A 4 2.18 13.80 2.06
N VAL A 5 2.24 12.48 2.08
CA VAL A 5 1.92 11.64 0.92
C VAL A 5 0.85 10.63 1.30
N LEU A 6 -0.20 10.55 0.50
CA LEU A 6 -1.16 9.47 0.51
C LEU A 6 -0.84 8.58 -0.70
N LEU A 7 -0.40 7.36 -0.46
CA LEU A 7 0.11 6.48 -1.50
C LEU A 7 -0.94 5.42 -1.88
N PHE A 8 -1.24 5.35 -3.17
CA PHE A 8 -2.05 4.28 -3.75
C PHE A 8 -1.12 3.25 -4.38
N THR A 9 -1.27 2.00 -4.04
CA THR A 9 -0.35 0.95 -4.50
C THR A 9 -1.06 -0.37 -4.76
N ASP A 10 -0.61 -1.07 -5.81
CA ASP A 10 -0.98 -2.46 -6.11
C ASP A 10 0.13 -3.45 -5.71
N LEU A 11 1.06 -3.01 -4.99
CA LEU A 11 2.29 -3.57 -4.44
C LEU A 11 2.85 -4.81 -5.15
N GLY A 12 3.56 -4.55 -6.27
CA GLY A 12 4.53 -5.47 -6.81
C GLY A 12 5.92 -5.19 -6.21
N ILE A 13 6.94 -5.76 -6.80
CA ILE A 13 8.33 -5.59 -6.34
C ILE A 13 8.76 -4.13 -6.36
N ASP A 14 8.41 -3.41 -7.43
CA ASP A 14 8.76 -1.99 -7.62
C ASP A 14 8.17 -1.13 -6.50
N ASP A 15 6.90 -1.37 -6.18
CA ASP A 15 6.18 -0.61 -5.17
C ASP A 15 6.73 -0.88 -3.76
N ALA A 16 7.22 -2.11 -3.53
CA ALA A 16 7.86 -2.44 -2.26
C ALA A 16 9.10 -1.56 -2.03
N PHE A 17 9.92 -1.36 -3.05
CA PHE A 17 11.08 -0.47 -2.96
C PHE A 17 10.66 0.98 -2.75
N ALA A 18 9.62 1.43 -3.43
CA ALA A 18 9.09 2.79 -3.28
C ALA A 18 8.59 3.04 -1.85
N ILE A 19 7.85 2.09 -1.29
CA ILE A 19 7.34 2.18 0.09
C ILE A 19 8.50 2.21 1.09
N LEU A 20 9.46 1.30 0.96
CA LEU A 20 10.62 1.28 1.84
C LEU A 20 11.42 2.58 1.74
N TYR A 21 11.57 3.12 0.55
CA TYR A 21 12.21 4.41 0.35
C TYR A 21 11.52 5.50 1.16
N THR A 22 10.19 5.58 1.11
CA THR A 22 9.44 6.60 1.86
C THR A 22 9.59 6.41 3.38
N PHE A 23 9.68 5.16 3.85
CA PHE A 23 9.84 4.87 5.27
C PHE A 23 11.15 5.42 5.83
N PHE A 24 12.20 5.46 5.03
CA PHE A 24 13.52 5.90 5.45
C PHE A 24 13.80 7.38 5.14
N ARG A 25 12.90 8.08 4.47
CA ARG A 25 13.04 9.51 4.19
C ARG A 25 12.43 10.35 5.30
N LYS A 26 13.21 11.27 5.84
CA LYS A 26 12.74 12.18 6.89
C LYS A 26 11.90 13.34 6.36
N ASP A 27 12.03 13.64 5.07
CA ASP A 27 11.30 14.72 4.39
C ASP A 27 9.97 14.26 3.78
N ILE A 28 9.63 12.98 3.95
CA ILE A 28 8.37 12.40 3.48
C ILE A 28 7.63 11.81 4.68
N GLN A 29 6.37 12.19 4.83
CA GLN A 29 5.46 11.58 5.80
C GLN A 29 4.35 10.86 5.04
N LEU A 30 4.31 9.54 5.14
CA LEU A 30 3.16 8.76 4.65
C LEU A 30 2.02 8.92 5.63
N VAL A 31 0.96 9.58 5.19
CA VAL A 31 -0.25 9.75 6.01
C VAL A 31 -1.22 8.60 5.83
N GLY A 32 -1.02 7.77 4.83
CA GLY A 32 -1.79 6.55 4.60
C GLY A 32 -1.33 5.80 3.35
N ILE A 33 -1.69 4.53 3.28
CA ILE A 33 -1.45 3.68 2.12
C ILE A 33 -2.78 3.07 1.72
N VAL A 34 -3.16 3.24 0.46
CA VAL A 34 -4.38 2.65 -0.11
C VAL A 34 -3.98 1.41 -0.90
N ALA A 35 -4.50 0.26 -0.50
CA ALA A 35 -4.21 -1.03 -1.12
C ALA A 35 -5.20 -1.32 -2.24
N ASP A 36 -4.73 -1.29 -3.48
CA ASP A 36 -5.52 -1.60 -4.68
C ASP A 36 -5.15 -2.98 -5.23
N TYR A 37 -6.04 -3.55 -6.06
CA TYR A 37 -5.68 -4.71 -6.87
C TYR A 37 -4.69 -4.27 -7.96
N GLY A 38 -4.02 -5.24 -8.59
CA GLY A 38 -3.15 -4.96 -9.73
C GLY A 38 -2.22 -6.12 -10.01
N ASN A 39 -0.96 -5.98 -9.67
CA ASN A 39 0.05 -7.04 -9.86
C ASN A 39 -0.31 -8.31 -9.09
N VAL A 40 -0.98 -8.17 -7.96
CA VAL A 40 -1.54 -9.26 -7.16
C VAL A 40 -2.91 -8.85 -6.62
N SER A 41 -3.62 -9.77 -5.96
CA SER A 41 -4.90 -9.46 -5.35
C SER A 41 -4.76 -8.42 -4.24
N ARG A 42 -5.83 -7.67 -3.98
CA ARG A 42 -5.85 -6.67 -2.90
C ARG A 42 -5.47 -7.29 -1.55
N GLU A 43 -5.90 -8.51 -1.28
CA GLU A 43 -5.58 -9.24 -0.04
C GLU A 43 -4.09 -9.47 0.09
N ASN A 44 -3.42 -9.86 -0.99
CA ASN A 44 -1.97 -10.03 -1.01
C ASN A 44 -1.25 -8.67 -0.90
N VAL A 45 -1.79 -7.63 -1.50
CA VAL A 45 -1.23 -6.27 -1.35
C VAL A 45 -1.25 -5.85 0.11
N ILE A 46 -2.37 -6.05 0.80
CA ILE A 46 -2.49 -5.73 2.24
C ILE A 46 -1.48 -6.54 3.06
N ARG A 47 -1.38 -7.83 2.79
CA ARG A 47 -0.42 -8.70 3.47
C ARG A 47 1.01 -8.22 3.31
N ASN A 48 1.37 -7.82 2.11
CA ASN A 48 2.70 -7.33 1.78
C ASN A 48 2.99 -5.99 2.45
N ILE A 49 2.03 -5.07 2.44
CA ILE A 49 2.16 -3.78 3.13
C ILE A 49 2.37 -3.99 4.63
N ASN A 50 1.56 -4.85 5.24
CA ASN A 50 1.67 -5.13 6.67
C ASN A 50 3.05 -5.71 7.02
N TYR A 51 3.58 -6.58 6.18
CA TYR A 51 4.91 -7.13 6.37
C TYR A 51 5.98 -6.03 6.30
N LEU A 52 5.91 -5.15 5.31
CA LEU A 52 6.87 -4.04 5.18
C LEU A 52 6.79 -3.08 6.38
N LYS A 53 5.58 -2.78 6.85
CA LYS A 53 5.38 -1.97 8.05
C LYS A 53 6.02 -2.63 9.27
N TYR A 54 5.83 -3.93 9.41
CA TYR A 54 6.37 -4.70 10.53
C TYR A 54 7.89 -4.67 10.55
N ILE A 55 8.55 -5.00 9.43
CA ILE A 55 10.01 -5.04 9.38
C ILE A 55 10.65 -3.64 9.50
N ALA A 56 9.94 -2.59 9.10
CA ALA A 56 10.43 -1.21 9.20
C ALA A 56 10.04 -0.52 10.50
N GLY A 57 9.22 -1.15 11.34
CA GLY A 57 8.74 -0.56 12.59
C GLY A 57 7.81 0.63 12.37
N ARG A 58 7.02 0.63 11.29
CA ARG A 58 6.13 1.74 10.90
C ARG A 58 4.66 1.34 11.03
N GLU A 59 4.29 0.77 12.18
CA GLU A 59 2.95 0.26 12.45
C GLU A 59 1.88 1.35 12.49
N GLU A 60 2.26 2.59 12.76
CA GLU A 60 1.35 3.73 12.89
C GLU A 60 0.72 4.17 11.57
N ILE A 61 1.27 3.77 10.42
CA ILE A 61 0.76 4.21 9.12
C ILE A 61 -0.52 3.47 8.80
N PRO A 62 -1.67 4.17 8.63
CA PRO A 62 -2.93 3.50 8.35
C PRO A 62 -2.99 2.94 6.92
N VAL A 63 -3.65 1.80 6.77
CA VAL A 63 -3.90 1.14 5.47
C VAL A 63 -5.38 1.18 5.18
N PHE A 64 -5.75 1.55 3.96
CA PHE A 64 -7.13 1.67 3.51
C PHE A 64 -7.41 0.67 2.40
N LEU A 65 -8.65 0.16 2.37
CA LEU A 65 -9.13 -0.72 1.31
C LEU A 65 -9.40 0.08 0.05
N GLY A 66 -8.60 -0.13 -0.98
CA GLY A 66 -8.83 0.44 -2.30
C GLY A 66 -9.70 -0.48 -3.17
N ALA A 67 -9.54 -0.36 -4.48
CA ALA A 67 -10.28 -1.19 -5.43
C ALA A 67 -9.83 -2.65 -5.37
N SER A 68 -10.77 -3.58 -5.44
CA SER A 68 -10.48 -5.01 -5.53
C SER A 68 -10.65 -5.56 -6.94
N VAL A 69 -11.39 -4.83 -7.79
CA VAL A 69 -11.68 -5.21 -9.17
C VAL A 69 -11.74 -3.94 -10.03
N PRO A 70 -11.49 -4.03 -11.34
CA PRO A 70 -11.62 -2.88 -12.23
C PRO A 70 -13.09 -2.48 -12.41
N LEU A 71 -13.33 -1.18 -12.61
CA LEU A 71 -14.66 -0.65 -12.86
C LEU A 71 -15.28 -1.18 -14.16
N THR A 72 -14.42 -1.58 -15.10
CA THR A 72 -14.85 -2.09 -16.42
C THR A 72 -15.35 -3.52 -16.39
N GLY A 73 -15.18 -4.24 -15.28
CA GLY A 73 -15.54 -5.65 -15.19
C GLY A 73 -14.63 -6.59 -15.97
N ILE A 74 -13.52 -6.11 -16.50
CA ILE A 74 -12.53 -6.93 -17.21
C ILE A 74 -11.84 -7.85 -16.20
N LEU A 75 -11.56 -9.09 -16.59
CA LEU A 75 -10.85 -10.04 -15.73
C LEU A 75 -9.46 -9.51 -15.37
N ILE A 76 -9.12 -9.62 -14.09
CA ILE A 76 -7.81 -9.24 -13.59
C ILE A 76 -6.81 -10.30 -14.03
N GLN A 77 -5.66 -9.84 -14.56
CA GLN A 77 -4.55 -10.71 -14.92
C GLN A 77 -3.36 -10.41 -14.02
N TYR A 78 -2.85 -11.45 -13.34
CA TYR A 78 -1.68 -11.34 -12.49
C TYR A 78 -0.46 -11.88 -13.21
N PHE A 79 0.72 -11.37 -12.85
CA PHE A 79 1.98 -11.75 -13.47
C PHE A 79 2.94 -12.31 -12.41
N PRO A 80 2.69 -13.53 -11.90
CA PRO A 80 3.52 -14.11 -10.84
C PRO A 80 4.95 -14.39 -11.27
N GLU A 81 5.20 -14.55 -12.57
CA GLU A 81 6.54 -14.73 -13.11
C GLU A 81 7.42 -13.47 -12.98
N VAL A 82 6.80 -12.29 -12.87
CA VAL A 82 7.50 -11.02 -12.70
C VAL A 82 7.59 -10.62 -11.23
N HIS A 83 6.45 -10.64 -10.53
CA HIS A 83 6.32 -10.12 -9.17
C HIS A 83 6.34 -11.20 -8.09
N GLY A 84 6.40 -12.47 -8.49
CA GLY A 84 6.29 -13.59 -7.56
C GLY A 84 4.85 -13.94 -7.25
N LYS A 85 4.67 -15.03 -6.50
CA LYS A 85 3.35 -15.62 -6.23
C LYS A 85 2.42 -14.67 -5.47
N VAL A 86 2.97 -13.90 -4.54
CA VAL A 86 2.19 -12.94 -3.73
C VAL A 86 2.66 -11.50 -3.88
N GLY A 87 3.57 -11.22 -4.83
CA GLY A 87 3.97 -9.85 -5.19
C GLY A 87 5.30 -9.39 -4.63
N LEU A 88 5.97 -10.16 -3.78
CA LEU A 88 7.28 -9.84 -3.21
C LEU A 88 8.38 -10.79 -3.70
N GLY A 89 8.36 -11.12 -5.00
CA GLY A 89 9.34 -12.03 -5.58
C GLY A 89 9.26 -13.41 -4.92
N PRO A 90 10.40 -13.97 -4.45
CA PRO A 90 10.40 -15.26 -3.79
C PRO A 90 9.90 -15.24 -2.36
N ILE A 91 9.69 -14.05 -1.78
CA ILE A 91 9.27 -13.89 -0.38
C ILE A 91 7.76 -14.07 -0.26
N ILE A 92 7.35 -14.98 0.63
CA ILE A 92 5.96 -15.12 1.02
C ILE A 92 5.85 -14.65 2.47
N PRO A 93 5.37 -13.43 2.72
CA PRO A 93 5.36 -12.88 4.08
C PRO A 93 4.34 -13.60 4.95
N PRO A 94 4.61 -13.70 6.27
CA PRO A 94 3.61 -14.18 7.22
C PRO A 94 2.43 -13.20 7.28
N GLU A 95 1.29 -13.70 7.71
CA GLU A 95 0.14 -12.83 7.99
C GLU A 95 0.41 -12.05 9.27
N ILE A 96 0.42 -10.72 9.15
CA ILE A 96 0.53 -9.80 10.27
C ILE A 96 -0.73 -8.96 10.26
N SER A 97 -1.50 -9.02 11.34
CA SER A 97 -2.81 -8.38 11.41
C SER A 97 -2.69 -6.97 11.96
N TYR A 98 -2.82 -5.98 11.09
CA TYR A 98 -3.02 -4.58 11.45
C TYR A 98 -4.41 -4.14 11.02
N PRO A 99 -5.00 -3.11 11.65
CA PRO A 99 -6.28 -2.58 11.22
C PRO A 99 -6.25 -2.09 9.76
N VAL A 100 -7.33 -2.35 9.03
CA VAL A 100 -7.53 -1.85 7.66
C VAL A 100 -8.84 -1.08 7.66
N TYR A 101 -8.82 0.13 7.09
CA TYR A 101 -9.94 1.06 7.14
C TYR A 101 -10.66 1.14 5.81
N PRO A 102 -11.99 1.46 5.80
CA PRO A 102 -12.72 1.68 4.56
C PRO A 102 -12.13 2.82 3.74
N LEU A 103 -12.26 2.75 2.41
CA LEU A 103 -11.72 3.77 1.52
C LEU A 103 -12.25 5.16 1.84
N ASN A 104 -13.50 5.28 2.25
CA ASN A 104 -14.10 6.58 2.55
C ASN A 104 -13.38 7.34 3.67
N ASP A 105 -12.67 6.64 4.53
CA ASP A 105 -11.93 7.27 5.63
C ASP A 105 -10.75 8.13 5.13
N ILE A 106 -10.33 7.98 3.88
CA ILE A 106 -9.28 8.83 3.29
C ILE A 106 -9.72 10.29 3.19
N TYR A 107 -11.02 10.56 3.11
CA TYR A 107 -11.51 11.94 3.00
C TYR A 107 -11.12 12.77 4.21
N GLN A 108 -11.10 12.19 5.40
CA GLN A 108 -10.64 12.88 6.60
C GLN A 108 -9.17 13.27 6.51
N ILE A 109 -8.34 12.38 5.94
CA ILE A 109 -6.92 12.65 5.73
C ILE A 109 -6.74 13.77 4.73
N ILE A 110 -7.48 13.72 3.62
CA ILE A 110 -7.41 14.74 2.57
C ILE A 110 -7.83 16.10 3.14
N GLU A 111 -8.95 16.16 3.86
CA GLU A 111 -9.45 17.41 4.47
C GLU A 111 -8.46 18.00 5.48
N SER A 112 -7.84 17.16 6.28
CA SER A 112 -6.87 17.59 7.30
C SER A 112 -5.55 18.08 6.71
N ASN A 113 -5.28 17.80 5.44
CA ASN A 113 -3.97 18.06 4.82
C ASN A 113 -4.09 18.76 3.46
N LEU A 114 -5.18 19.50 3.21
CA LEU A 114 -5.47 20.09 1.89
C LEU A 114 -4.34 20.91 1.29
N GLU A 115 -3.54 21.60 2.12
CA GLU A 115 -2.52 22.52 1.63
C GLU A 115 -1.21 21.82 1.26
N ASP A 116 -0.90 20.70 1.90
CA ASP A 116 0.43 20.07 1.80
C ASP A 116 0.42 18.60 1.45
N LEU A 117 -0.75 18.05 1.08
CA LEU A 117 -0.87 16.65 0.68
C LEU A 117 -0.45 16.43 -0.78
N THR A 118 0.30 15.38 -0.97
CA THR A 118 0.67 14.86 -2.30
C THR A 118 0.09 13.49 -2.53
#